data_2230245c2f3b2998a8ace2d8cf59f916
#
_entry.id   2230245c2f3b2998a8ace2d8cf59f916
#
_cell.length_a   1.000
_cell.length_b   1.000
_cell.length_c   1.000
_cell.angle_alpha   90.00
_cell.angle_beta   90.00
_cell.angle_gamma   90.00
#
_symmetry.space_group_name_H-M   'P 1'
#
loop_
_entity.id
_entity.type
_entity.pdbx_description
1 polymer ?
#
loop_
_entity_poly.entity_id
_entity_poly.type
_entity_poly.pdbx_seq_one_letter_code
_entity_poly.pdbx_strand_id
1 'polypeptide(L)'
;MKSDIEIAQAAKMLPITEIAAKLNIDEDTLEPYGRVKAKIDITALKDAPRKGKLILVTAINPTPAGEGKTTTSVGLADALSLLGKKTVLALREPSLGPVFGVKGGAAGGGYAQVVPMEDINLHFTGDFHAIGAANNLLAAMLDNHIQQGNSLGIDVRKITWKRCVDMNDRQLRNIVCGLGGKPNGTPREDGFDITVASEIMAVLCLASDLKDLKERLGRMVVGYTYDDKPVLARDLKAEGAMTALLKDAIKPNLVQTLEHTPALIHGGPFANIAHGCNSVSATDTALKLGDYVVTEAGFGADLGAEKFLDIKCRYAGFNPDAVVIVATVRALKHHGGCVKADLNKENLPALEAGLPNLVRHVENITKVYGLPAVVAINRFDCDTEAELQMIREACGKFGVNVALSEVWGKGGAGGEELAREVLRVMDEEPNNFNFAYELDAPLTEKIEAVARRIYGADGVDFAPAAAKELKRLEDLGYGKLPVCMAKTQYSFSDDPSKLGAPSGYRVTVRKAKVSAGAGFVVVLTGEVMTMPGLPKVPAAESIDVDENGKIVGLF
;
A
#
# COMPACT_ATOMS: atom_id res chain seq x y z
N MET A 1 -18.41 -19.29 -16.01
CA MET A 1 -18.49 -18.15 -15.05
C MET A 1 -17.90 -16.96 -15.78
N LYS A 2 -18.46 -15.75 -15.64
CA LYS A 2 -17.89 -14.55 -16.27
C LYS A 2 -16.55 -14.19 -15.61
N SER A 3 -15.61 -13.68 -16.40
CA SER A 3 -14.35 -13.13 -15.86
C SER A 3 -14.59 -11.78 -15.16
N ASP A 4 -13.62 -11.32 -14.37
CA ASP A 4 -13.73 -10.05 -13.63
C ASP A 4 -13.94 -8.87 -14.59
N ILE A 5 -13.24 -8.83 -15.73
CA ILE A 5 -13.44 -7.79 -16.76
C ILE A 5 -14.82 -7.85 -17.40
N GLU A 6 -15.37 -9.04 -17.67
CA GLU A 6 -16.70 -9.19 -18.23
C GLU A 6 -17.80 -8.72 -17.27
N ILE A 7 -17.61 -8.95 -15.95
CA ILE A 7 -18.51 -8.44 -14.92
C ILE A 7 -18.44 -6.91 -14.86
N ALA A 8 -17.23 -6.34 -14.82
CA ALA A 8 -17.02 -4.89 -14.79
C ALA A 8 -17.60 -4.18 -16.02
N GLN A 9 -17.37 -4.73 -17.20
CA GLN A 9 -17.89 -4.18 -18.47
C GLN A 9 -19.42 -4.27 -18.60
N ALA A 10 -20.05 -5.22 -17.91
CA ALA A 10 -21.52 -5.33 -17.87
C ALA A 10 -22.16 -4.38 -16.84
N ALA A 11 -21.37 -3.68 -16.03
CA ALA A 11 -21.85 -2.81 -14.96
C ALA A 11 -22.60 -1.59 -15.51
N LYS A 12 -23.72 -1.25 -14.89
CA LYS A 12 -24.48 -0.03 -15.17
C LYS A 12 -24.03 1.07 -14.20
N MET A 13 -22.93 1.77 -14.55
CA MET A 13 -22.40 2.84 -13.72
C MET A 13 -23.33 4.05 -13.70
N LEU A 14 -23.54 4.62 -12.51
CA LEU A 14 -24.19 5.91 -12.32
C LEU A 14 -23.26 7.06 -12.74
N PRO A 15 -23.81 8.21 -13.15
CA PRO A 15 -23.03 9.45 -13.27
C PRO A 15 -22.30 9.77 -11.97
N ILE A 16 -21.08 10.28 -12.07
CA ILE A 16 -20.26 10.55 -10.88
C ILE A 16 -20.87 11.61 -9.96
N THR A 17 -21.69 12.50 -10.51
CA THR A 17 -22.44 13.50 -9.74
C THR A 17 -23.49 12.85 -8.84
N GLU A 18 -24.11 11.74 -9.26
CA GLU A 18 -25.03 10.98 -8.41
C GLU A 18 -24.31 10.26 -7.28
N ILE A 19 -23.10 9.78 -7.53
CA ILE A 19 -22.23 9.18 -6.49
C ILE A 19 -21.78 10.26 -5.48
N ALA A 20 -21.39 11.43 -5.98
CA ALA A 20 -21.01 12.57 -5.13
C ALA A 20 -22.19 13.06 -4.27
N ALA A 21 -23.40 13.07 -4.82
CA ALA A 21 -24.61 13.45 -4.08
C ALA A 21 -24.87 12.54 -2.87
N LYS A 22 -24.52 11.23 -2.92
CA LYS A 22 -24.60 10.32 -1.76
C LYS A 22 -23.72 10.77 -0.60
N LEU A 23 -22.65 11.50 -0.91
CA LEU A 23 -21.70 12.05 0.08
C LEU A 23 -21.98 13.49 0.45
N ASN A 24 -23.02 14.11 -0.12
CA ASN A 24 -23.34 15.53 0.00
C ASN A 24 -22.17 16.44 -0.46
N ILE A 25 -21.51 16.05 -1.55
CA ILE A 25 -20.45 16.85 -2.20
C ILE A 25 -21.12 17.77 -3.21
N ASP A 26 -20.85 19.08 -3.09
CA ASP A 26 -21.31 20.08 -4.03
C ASP A 26 -20.57 19.94 -5.38
N GLU A 27 -21.25 20.26 -6.48
CA GLU A 27 -20.68 20.17 -7.84
C GLU A 27 -19.42 21.01 -8.00
N ASP A 28 -19.33 22.16 -7.36
CA ASP A 28 -18.14 23.04 -7.37
C ASP A 28 -16.90 22.42 -6.71
N THR A 29 -17.08 21.37 -5.90
CA THR A 29 -16.01 20.60 -5.27
C THR A 29 -15.51 19.45 -6.15
N LEU A 30 -16.21 19.16 -7.26
CA LEU A 30 -15.88 18.09 -8.19
C LEU A 30 -15.17 18.61 -9.43
N GLU A 31 -14.11 17.92 -9.84
CA GLU A 31 -13.47 18.09 -11.13
C GLU A 31 -13.74 16.84 -11.98
N PRO A 32 -14.75 16.83 -12.88
CA PRO A 32 -15.11 15.64 -13.64
C PRO A 32 -14.01 15.20 -14.62
N TYR A 33 -13.73 13.91 -14.64
CA TYR A 33 -12.88 13.23 -15.61
C TYR A 33 -13.76 12.28 -16.45
N GLY A 34 -14.59 12.84 -17.31
CA GLY A 34 -15.65 12.14 -18.00
C GLY A 34 -16.89 11.92 -17.13
N ARG A 35 -17.71 10.93 -17.49
CA ARG A 35 -19.04 10.73 -16.87
C ARG A 35 -19.00 10.03 -15.51
N VAL A 36 -18.02 9.14 -15.30
CA VAL A 36 -18.03 8.15 -14.19
C VAL A 36 -16.85 8.28 -13.24
N LYS A 37 -16.03 9.31 -13.42
CA LYS A 37 -14.87 9.62 -12.57
C LYS A 37 -14.83 11.11 -12.27
N ALA A 38 -14.31 11.50 -11.10
CA ALA A 38 -14.01 12.88 -10.78
C ALA A 38 -12.85 12.96 -9.76
N LYS A 39 -12.18 14.08 -9.69
CA LYS A 39 -11.35 14.43 -8.55
C LYS A 39 -12.16 15.26 -7.55
N ILE A 40 -11.79 15.15 -6.27
CA ILE A 40 -12.39 15.95 -5.20
C ILE A 40 -11.39 17.05 -4.80
N ASP A 41 -11.84 18.30 -4.82
CA ASP A 41 -11.04 19.40 -4.29
C ASP A 41 -10.96 19.33 -2.76
N ILE A 42 -9.81 18.91 -2.25
CA ILE A 42 -9.57 18.78 -0.81
C ILE A 42 -9.55 20.12 -0.08
N THR A 43 -9.34 21.24 -0.79
CA THR A 43 -9.31 22.57 -0.17
C THR A 43 -10.70 23.00 0.32
N ALA A 44 -11.75 22.61 -0.40
CA ALA A 44 -13.13 22.85 -0.01
C ALA A 44 -13.53 22.09 1.28
N LEU A 45 -12.83 20.99 1.59
CA LEU A 45 -13.09 20.15 2.75
C LEU A 45 -12.11 20.41 3.91
N LYS A 46 -11.22 21.40 3.80
CA LYS A 46 -10.12 21.61 4.75
C LYS A 46 -10.60 21.69 6.20
N ASP A 47 -11.63 22.46 6.46
CA ASP A 47 -12.13 22.74 7.80
C ASP A 47 -13.27 21.78 8.24
N ALA A 48 -13.67 20.83 7.38
CA ALA A 48 -14.67 19.85 7.72
C ALA A 48 -14.14 18.87 8.79
N PRO A 49 -14.92 18.55 9.84
CA PRO A 49 -14.50 17.61 10.87
C PRO A 49 -14.49 16.17 10.34
N ARG A 50 -13.52 15.38 10.81
CA ARG A 50 -13.55 13.92 10.66
C ARG A 50 -14.63 13.37 11.58
N LYS A 51 -15.62 12.70 11.02
CA LYS A 51 -16.75 12.11 11.76
C LYS A 51 -16.88 10.61 11.56
N GLY A 52 -16.25 10.10 10.49
CA GLY A 52 -16.33 8.69 10.11
C GLY A 52 -15.50 7.78 11.01
N LYS A 53 -16.00 6.56 11.22
CA LYS A 53 -15.26 5.45 11.84
C LYS A 53 -14.36 4.77 10.81
N LEU A 54 -13.11 4.51 11.15
CA LEU A 54 -12.09 3.97 10.26
C LEU A 54 -11.92 2.46 10.45
N ILE A 55 -12.17 1.70 9.41
CA ILE A 55 -12.01 0.25 9.37
C ILE A 55 -10.81 -0.08 8.50
N LEU A 56 -9.78 -0.69 9.08
CA LEU A 56 -8.60 -1.15 8.35
C LEU A 56 -8.76 -2.61 7.96
N VAL A 57 -8.69 -2.91 6.67
CA VAL A 57 -8.62 -4.29 6.16
C VAL A 57 -7.17 -4.65 5.88
N THR A 58 -6.73 -5.74 6.47
CA THR A 58 -5.40 -6.33 6.27
C THR A 58 -5.54 -7.83 6.04
N ALA A 59 -4.43 -8.58 6.02
CA ALA A 59 -4.47 -10.03 5.81
C ALA A 59 -3.33 -10.73 6.56
N ILE A 60 -3.36 -12.04 6.56
CA ILE A 60 -2.22 -12.89 6.89
C ILE A 60 -1.09 -12.73 5.86
N ASN A 61 0.09 -13.33 6.09
CA ASN A 61 1.16 -13.29 5.10
C ASN A 61 0.68 -13.84 3.75
N PRO A 62 0.95 -13.12 2.63
CA PRO A 62 0.45 -13.52 1.33
C PRO A 62 1.03 -14.85 0.85
N THR A 63 0.22 -15.54 0.05
CA THR A 63 0.57 -16.80 -0.60
C THR A 63 0.44 -16.67 -2.13
N PRO A 64 0.98 -17.61 -2.91
CA PRO A 64 0.79 -17.58 -4.36
C PRO A 64 -0.67 -17.69 -4.83
N ALA A 65 -1.58 -18.09 -3.93
CA ALA A 65 -3.02 -18.18 -4.23
C ALA A 65 -3.76 -16.86 -4.06
N GLY A 66 -3.17 -15.90 -3.31
CA GLY A 66 -3.82 -14.66 -2.89
C GLY A 66 -4.85 -14.87 -1.77
N GLU A 67 -5.11 -13.83 -0.98
CA GLU A 67 -6.03 -13.88 0.18
C GLU A 67 -7.36 -13.18 -0.11
N GLY A 68 -7.46 -12.40 -1.20
CA GLY A 68 -8.67 -11.68 -1.58
C GLY A 68 -8.95 -10.43 -0.71
N LYS A 69 -7.92 -9.77 -0.22
CA LYS A 69 -8.03 -8.60 0.65
C LYS A 69 -8.84 -7.47 0.03
N THR A 70 -8.49 -7.04 -1.20
CA THR A 70 -9.21 -5.96 -1.89
C THR A 70 -10.67 -6.34 -2.17
N THR A 71 -10.92 -7.56 -2.61
CA THR A 71 -12.28 -8.09 -2.81
C THR A 71 -13.08 -8.04 -1.50
N THR A 72 -12.48 -8.45 -0.38
CA THR A 72 -13.12 -8.35 0.94
C THR A 72 -13.36 -6.90 1.35
N SER A 73 -12.43 -5.98 1.08
CA SER A 73 -12.59 -4.55 1.39
C SER A 73 -13.75 -3.93 0.63
N VAL A 74 -13.86 -4.21 -0.67
CA VAL A 74 -14.97 -3.74 -1.52
C VAL A 74 -16.29 -4.32 -1.04
N GLY A 75 -16.36 -5.65 -0.87
CA GLY A 75 -17.57 -6.33 -0.43
C GLY A 75 -18.03 -5.91 0.97
N LEU A 76 -17.10 -5.64 1.89
CA LEU A 76 -17.43 -5.11 3.22
C LEU A 76 -18.04 -3.69 3.11
N ALA A 77 -17.48 -2.82 2.25
CA ALA A 77 -18.03 -1.49 2.04
C ALA A 77 -19.44 -1.54 1.44
N ASP A 78 -19.65 -2.42 0.46
CA ASP A 78 -20.98 -2.66 -0.13
C ASP A 78 -21.96 -3.23 0.91
N ALA A 79 -21.52 -4.19 1.73
CA ALA A 79 -22.34 -4.77 2.80
C ALA A 79 -22.76 -3.73 3.85
N LEU A 80 -21.83 -2.87 4.27
CA LEU A 80 -22.15 -1.76 5.18
C LEU A 80 -23.18 -0.80 4.54
N SER A 81 -23.03 -0.50 3.25
CA SER A 81 -23.98 0.32 2.50
C SER A 81 -25.36 -0.33 2.41
N LEU A 82 -25.45 -1.65 2.17
CA LEU A 82 -26.69 -2.43 2.20
C LEU A 82 -27.38 -2.40 3.58
N LEU A 83 -26.59 -2.34 4.66
CA LEU A 83 -27.10 -2.14 6.02
C LEU A 83 -27.50 -0.68 6.32
N GLY A 84 -27.56 0.18 5.32
CA GLY A 84 -27.96 1.59 5.44
C GLY A 84 -26.90 2.51 6.05
N LYS A 85 -25.64 2.09 6.08
CA LYS A 85 -24.54 2.91 6.57
C LYS A 85 -23.99 3.80 5.46
N LYS A 86 -23.72 5.07 5.75
CA LYS A 86 -23.06 6.00 4.81
C LYS A 86 -21.57 5.65 4.75
N THR A 87 -21.22 4.78 3.81
CA THR A 87 -19.90 4.17 3.70
C THR A 87 -19.10 4.78 2.55
N VAL A 88 -17.80 4.96 2.76
CA VAL A 88 -16.82 5.32 1.73
C VAL A 88 -15.69 4.30 1.75
N LEU A 89 -15.35 3.80 0.57
CA LEU A 89 -14.19 2.93 0.37
C LEU A 89 -12.98 3.79 -0.03
N ALA A 90 -11.79 3.52 0.51
CA ALA A 90 -10.55 4.22 0.17
C ALA A 90 -9.44 3.21 -0.13
N LEU A 91 -8.99 3.13 -1.39
CA LEU A 91 -8.04 2.14 -1.88
C LEU A 91 -6.86 2.77 -2.62
N ARG A 92 -5.84 1.94 -2.90
CA ARG A 92 -4.72 2.33 -3.75
C ARG A 92 -5.07 2.23 -5.22
N GLU A 93 -4.44 3.10 -6.01
CA GLU A 93 -4.40 3.00 -7.47
C GLU A 93 -3.38 1.93 -7.89
N PRO A 94 -3.70 1.04 -8.85
CA PRO A 94 -2.76 0.05 -9.35
C PRO A 94 -1.69 0.65 -10.26
N SER A 95 -0.49 0.05 -10.25
CA SER A 95 0.63 0.39 -11.14
C SER A 95 0.59 -0.45 -12.41
N LEU A 96 0.94 0.14 -13.55
CA LEU A 96 0.97 -0.53 -14.86
C LEU A 96 1.93 -1.74 -14.87
N GLY A 97 3.08 -1.64 -14.19
CA GLY A 97 4.04 -2.73 -14.15
C GLY A 97 3.45 -4.05 -13.65
N PRO A 98 2.83 -4.13 -12.46
CA PRO A 98 2.09 -5.30 -12.01
C PRO A 98 0.94 -5.72 -12.92
N VAL A 99 0.17 -4.77 -13.46
CA VAL A 99 -0.98 -5.04 -14.36
C VAL A 99 -0.52 -5.79 -15.61
N PHE A 100 0.53 -5.32 -16.27
CA PHE A 100 1.09 -5.96 -17.46
C PHE A 100 2.07 -7.11 -17.14
N GLY A 101 2.44 -7.29 -15.88
CA GLY A 101 3.42 -8.28 -15.42
C GLY A 101 2.78 -9.61 -15.00
N VAL A 102 2.40 -9.70 -13.75
CA VAL A 102 2.05 -10.99 -13.14
C VAL A 102 0.54 -11.16 -12.97
N LYS A 103 -0.20 -10.08 -12.70
CA LYS A 103 -1.57 -10.21 -12.23
C LYS A 103 -2.24 -8.86 -12.01
N GLY A 104 -3.55 -8.88 -12.12
CA GLY A 104 -4.58 -7.98 -11.84
C GLY A 104 -4.33 -6.80 -10.91
N GLY A 105 -4.99 -5.73 -11.28
CA GLY A 105 -5.00 -4.50 -10.54
C GLY A 105 -5.75 -4.57 -9.22
N ALA A 106 -5.74 -3.46 -8.49
CA ALA A 106 -6.33 -3.34 -7.18
C ALA A 106 -7.85 -3.03 -7.20
N ALA A 107 -8.59 -3.46 -8.21
CA ALA A 107 -10.02 -3.13 -8.35
C ALA A 107 -10.99 -4.10 -7.62
N GLY A 108 -10.48 -5.16 -6.98
CA GLY A 108 -11.29 -6.24 -6.43
C GLY A 108 -11.49 -7.38 -7.42
N GLY A 109 -12.51 -8.24 -7.22
CA GLY A 109 -12.80 -9.35 -8.11
C GLY A 109 -14.24 -9.88 -7.93
N GLY A 110 -14.73 -10.64 -8.92
CA GLY A 110 -16.09 -11.13 -8.94
C GLY A 110 -17.11 -9.99 -8.89
N TYR A 111 -18.08 -10.12 -8.03
CA TYR A 111 -19.11 -9.09 -7.81
C TYR A 111 -18.71 -8.02 -6.76
N ALA A 112 -17.52 -8.07 -6.22
CA ALA A 112 -16.97 -7.06 -5.31
C ALA A 112 -15.82 -6.31 -6.01
N GLN A 113 -16.16 -5.38 -6.91
CA GLN A 113 -15.22 -4.60 -7.71
C GLN A 113 -15.52 -3.11 -7.67
N VAL A 114 -14.47 -2.31 -7.86
CA VAL A 114 -14.56 -0.87 -8.13
C VAL A 114 -14.52 -0.65 -9.64
N VAL A 115 -15.39 0.22 -10.14
CA VAL A 115 -15.51 0.54 -11.57
C VAL A 115 -15.40 2.04 -11.80
N PRO A 116 -14.88 2.49 -12.97
CA PRO A 116 -14.51 1.74 -14.18
C PRO A 116 -13.18 0.98 -14.04
N MET A 117 -13.21 -0.35 -14.13
CA MET A 117 -12.04 -1.20 -13.91
C MET A 117 -10.91 -0.94 -14.92
N GLU A 118 -11.26 -0.79 -16.20
CA GLU A 118 -10.27 -0.56 -17.27
C GLU A 118 -9.48 0.73 -17.04
N ASP A 119 -10.17 1.83 -16.76
CA ASP A 119 -9.53 3.12 -16.53
C ASP A 119 -8.62 3.08 -15.29
N ILE A 120 -9.10 2.47 -14.20
CA ILE A 120 -8.34 2.34 -12.94
C ILE A 120 -7.04 1.57 -13.17
N ASN A 121 -7.07 0.51 -13.98
CA ASN A 121 -5.91 -0.35 -14.21
C ASN A 121 -4.96 0.13 -15.31
N LEU A 122 -5.40 1.03 -16.19
CA LEU A 122 -4.60 1.51 -17.33
C LEU A 122 -4.25 3.01 -17.16
N HIS A 123 -5.07 3.89 -17.72
CA HIS A 123 -4.89 5.33 -17.63
C HIS A 123 -6.06 5.95 -16.88
N PHE A 124 -5.87 6.19 -15.58
CA PHE A 124 -6.95 6.64 -14.71
C PHE A 124 -7.22 8.14 -14.84
N THR A 125 -6.48 8.96 -14.10
CA THR A 125 -6.60 10.43 -14.11
C THR A 125 -5.26 11.13 -14.30
N GLY A 126 -4.19 10.37 -14.51
CA GLY A 126 -2.86 10.89 -14.80
C GLY A 126 -1.95 11.09 -13.60
N ASP A 127 -2.35 10.64 -12.39
CA ASP A 127 -1.56 10.85 -11.17
C ASP A 127 -0.18 10.21 -11.24
N PHE A 128 -0.09 8.98 -11.74
CA PHE A 128 1.19 8.28 -11.89
C PHE A 128 2.09 8.92 -12.95
N HIS A 129 1.53 9.46 -14.02
CA HIS A 129 2.28 10.24 -15.01
C HIS A 129 2.82 11.54 -14.40
N ALA A 130 2.03 12.22 -13.57
CA ALA A 130 2.48 13.43 -12.87
C ALA A 130 3.63 13.12 -11.90
N ILE A 131 3.52 12.01 -11.14
CA ILE A 131 4.58 11.52 -10.25
C ILE A 131 5.85 11.21 -11.03
N GLY A 132 5.74 10.47 -12.14
CA GLY A 132 6.87 10.17 -13.02
C GLY A 132 7.53 11.41 -13.58
N ALA A 133 6.73 12.38 -14.06
CA ALA A 133 7.22 13.65 -14.59
C ALA A 133 7.97 14.45 -13.51
N ALA A 134 7.42 14.57 -12.29
CA ALA A 134 8.05 15.28 -11.18
C ALA A 134 9.37 14.61 -10.75
N ASN A 135 9.39 13.27 -10.68
CA ASN A 135 10.59 12.51 -10.33
C ASN A 135 11.71 12.72 -11.38
N ASN A 136 11.37 12.65 -12.64
CA ASN A 136 12.33 12.75 -13.72
C ASN A 136 12.78 14.22 -13.97
N LEU A 137 11.93 15.20 -13.66
CA LEU A 137 12.32 16.60 -13.61
C LEU A 137 13.43 16.83 -12.58
N LEU A 138 13.28 16.30 -11.36
CA LEU A 138 14.30 16.41 -10.32
C LEU A 138 15.62 15.75 -10.75
N ALA A 139 15.56 14.56 -11.36
CA ALA A 139 16.74 13.89 -11.90
C ALA A 139 17.43 14.72 -13.00
N ALA A 140 16.66 15.31 -13.91
CA ALA A 140 17.18 16.18 -14.95
C ALA A 140 17.82 17.46 -14.39
N MET A 141 17.19 18.08 -13.38
CA MET A 141 17.74 19.29 -12.72
C MET A 141 19.03 18.99 -11.97
N LEU A 142 19.13 17.83 -11.32
CA LEU A 142 20.34 17.35 -10.66
C LEU A 142 21.51 17.20 -11.66
N ASP A 143 21.30 16.47 -12.75
CA ASP A 143 22.32 16.27 -13.77
C ASP A 143 22.69 17.58 -14.49
N ASN A 144 21.71 18.46 -14.72
CA ASN A 144 21.97 19.80 -15.29
C ASN A 144 22.79 20.66 -14.33
N HIS A 145 22.52 20.63 -13.03
CA HIS A 145 23.33 21.37 -12.04
C HIS A 145 24.82 20.94 -12.09
N ILE A 146 25.05 19.62 -12.18
CA ILE A 146 26.41 19.07 -12.29
C ILE A 146 27.06 19.54 -13.61
N GLN A 147 26.35 19.49 -14.73
CA GLN A 147 26.81 19.92 -16.05
C GLN A 147 27.17 21.41 -16.11
N GLN A 148 26.41 22.25 -15.39
CA GLN A 148 26.56 23.72 -15.39
C GLN A 148 27.54 24.24 -14.31
N GLY A 149 28.41 23.39 -13.81
CA GLY A 149 29.51 23.78 -12.94
C GLY A 149 29.44 23.31 -11.49
N ASN A 150 28.41 22.57 -11.11
CA ASN A 150 28.31 21.87 -9.82
C ASN A 150 28.64 22.74 -8.60
N SER A 151 28.04 23.92 -8.51
CA SER A 151 28.33 24.90 -7.45
C SER A 151 28.00 24.37 -6.03
N LEU A 152 27.13 23.35 -5.90
CA LEU A 152 26.84 22.67 -4.64
C LEU A 152 27.90 21.63 -4.25
N GLY A 153 28.85 21.32 -5.14
CA GLY A 153 29.90 20.33 -4.87
C GLY A 153 29.38 18.90 -4.70
N ILE A 154 28.39 18.51 -5.51
CA ILE A 154 27.79 17.17 -5.49
C ILE A 154 28.83 16.14 -5.95
N ASP A 155 29.08 15.11 -5.14
CA ASP A 155 29.89 13.96 -5.55
C ASP A 155 29.03 13.05 -6.45
N VAL A 156 29.39 12.96 -7.72
CA VAL A 156 28.67 12.16 -8.72
C VAL A 156 28.57 10.67 -8.37
N ARG A 157 29.44 10.17 -7.48
CA ARG A 157 29.44 8.79 -7.00
C ARG A 157 28.50 8.59 -5.81
N LYS A 158 27.96 9.68 -5.24
CA LYS A 158 27.09 9.69 -4.06
C LYS A 158 25.68 10.20 -4.39
N ILE A 159 25.30 10.19 -5.64
CA ILE A 159 23.92 10.46 -6.08
C ILE A 159 23.05 9.29 -5.66
N THR A 160 21.95 9.59 -4.96
CA THR A 160 20.97 8.60 -4.49
C THR A 160 19.67 8.66 -5.25
N TRP A 161 19.44 9.72 -6.01
CA TRP A 161 18.22 9.93 -6.79
C TRP A 161 18.28 9.20 -8.12
N LYS A 162 17.26 8.40 -8.41
CA LYS A 162 17.09 7.69 -9.67
C LYS A 162 15.93 8.27 -10.48
N ARG A 163 15.89 7.96 -11.76
CA ARG A 163 14.72 8.15 -12.60
C ARG A 163 13.65 7.13 -12.26
N CYS A 164 12.44 7.31 -12.78
CA CYS A 164 11.40 6.29 -12.64
C CYS A 164 10.59 6.13 -13.94
N VAL A 165 9.96 4.95 -14.04
CA VAL A 165 9.00 4.59 -15.08
C VAL A 165 8.00 3.61 -14.49
N ASP A 166 6.71 3.75 -14.85
CA ASP A 166 5.68 2.85 -14.32
C ASP A 166 5.53 1.60 -15.19
N MET A 167 6.60 0.80 -15.24
CA MET A 167 6.66 -0.46 -15.97
C MET A 167 7.68 -1.41 -15.31
N ASN A 168 7.45 -2.71 -15.40
CA ASN A 168 8.42 -3.73 -14.99
C ASN A 168 9.49 -3.90 -16.05
N ASP A 169 10.68 -3.33 -15.84
CA ASP A 169 11.79 -3.42 -16.77
C ASP A 169 13.14 -3.67 -16.08
N ARG A 170 13.56 -4.95 -16.06
CA ARG A 170 14.84 -5.33 -15.42
C ARG A 170 16.09 -4.75 -16.07
N GLN A 171 16.01 -4.33 -17.34
CA GLN A 171 17.15 -3.73 -18.04
C GLN A 171 17.51 -2.34 -17.48
N LEU A 172 16.52 -1.68 -16.87
CA LEU A 172 16.70 -0.34 -16.31
C LEU A 172 17.21 -0.33 -14.86
N ARG A 173 17.43 -1.48 -14.22
CA ARG A 173 17.92 -1.54 -12.82
C ARG A 173 19.25 -0.84 -12.62
N ASN A 174 20.18 -1.08 -13.53
CA ASN A 174 21.51 -0.48 -13.54
C ASN A 174 21.86 -0.09 -14.97
N ILE A 175 22.10 1.18 -15.21
CA ILE A 175 22.46 1.75 -16.51
C ILE A 175 23.66 2.66 -16.36
N VAL A 176 24.25 3.03 -17.47
CA VAL A 176 25.21 4.14 -17.55
C VAL A 176 24.55 5.28 -18.31
N CYS A 177 24.43 6.45 -17.69
CA CYS A 177 23.93 7.66 -18.33
C CYS A 177 25.05 8.65 -18.64
N GLY A 178 24.78 9.70 -19.46
CA GLY A 178 25.73 10.76 -19.79
C GLY A 178 26.80 10.37 -20.82
N LEU A 179 26.60 9.27 -21.57
CA LEU A 179 27.52 8.87 -22.65
C LEU A 179 27.43 9.80 -23.86
N GLY A 180 28.49 9.83 -24.69
CA GLY A 180 28.54 10.60 -25.93
C GLY A 180 29.32 11.94 -25.83
N GLY A 181 30.10 12.08 -24.76
CA GLY A 181 31.01 13.22 -24.57
C GLY A 181 30.40 14.40 -23.80
N LYS A 182 31.22 15.42 -23.58
CA LYS A 182 30.93 16.57 -22.70
C LYS A 182 29.56 17.23 -22.89
N PRO A 183 29.02 17.38 -24.11
CA PRO A 183 27.69 17.96 -24.28
C PRO A 183 26.55 17.16 -23.69
N ASN A 184 26.72 15.85 -23.46
CA ASN A 184 25.70 14.93 -23.01
C ASN A 184 25.74 14.69 -21.49
N GLY A 185 26.62 15.35 -20.74
CA GLY A 185 26.73 15.28 -19.30
C GLY A 185 27.94 14.52 -18.80
N THR A 186 27.91 14.13 -17.53
CA THR A 186 28.97 13.35 -16.87
C THR A 186 28.57 11.87 -16.82
N PRO A 187 29.38 10.97 -17.45
CA PRO A 187 29.11 9.54 -17.36
C PRO A 187 29.09 9.03 -15.92
N ARG A 188 28.00 8.37 -15.54
CA ARG A 188 27.85 7.77 -14.20
C ARG A 188 26.90 6.57 -14.24
N GLU A 189 27.02 5.72 -13.23
CA GLU A 189 25.99 4.72 -12.97
C GLU A 189 24.69 5.39 -12.53
N ASP A 190 23.57 4.88 -13.00
CA ASP A 190 22.22 5.30 -12.68
C ASP A 190 21.28 4.07 -12.72
N GLY A 191 20.00 4.30 -12.63
CA GLY A 191 18.96 3.28 -12.79
C GLY A 191 17.58 3.92 -12.75
N PHE A 192 16.58 3.08 -12.93
CA PHE A 192 15.18 3.46 -12.79
C PHE A 192 14.55 2.67 -11.64
N ASP A 193 13.73 3.34 -10.86
CA ASP A 193 12.77 2.70 -9.96
C ASP A 193 11.41 2.65 -10.67
N ILE A 194 10.57 1.68 -10.32
CA ILE A 194 9.16 1.74 -10.73
C ILE A 194 8.49 2.91 -10.01
N THR A 195 7.59 3.62 -10.68
CA THR A 195 6.97 4.85 -10.15
C THR A 195 6.42 4.69 -8.74
N VAL A 196 5.80 3.54 -8.44
CA VAL A 196 5.23 3.23 -7.11
C VAL A 196 6.28 2.96 -6.02
N ALA A 197 7.55 2.78 -6.38
CA ALA A 197 8.67 2.68 -5.43
C ALA A 197 9.42 4.02 -5.25
N SER A 198 9.08 5.06 -6.03
CA SER A 198 9.70 6.37 -5.92
C SER A 198 9.35 7.05 -4.59
N GLU A 199 10.26 7.90 -4.09
CA GLU A 199 9.98 8.69 -2.89
C GLU A 199 8.85 9.70 -3.14
N ILE A 200 8.68 10.21 -4.36
CA ILE A 200 7.58 11.14 -4.70
C ILE A 200 6.22 10.48 -4.51
N MET A 201 6.06 9.21 -4.86
CA MET A 201 4.83 8.47 -4.58
C MET A 201 4.54 8.46 -3.07
N ALA A 202 5.52 8.16 -2.23
CA ALA A 202 5.37 8.16 -0.78
C ALA A 202 5.08 9.59 -0.23
N VAL A 203 5.75 10.60 -0.76
CA VAL A 203 5.53 12.01 -0.41
C VAL A 203 4.10 12.44 -0.75
N LEU A 204 3.62 12.17 -1.96
CA LEU A 204 2.24 12.49 -2.37
C LEU A 204 1.21 11.81 -1.44
N CYS A 205 1.44 10.56 -1.10
CA CYS A 205 0.53 9.78 -0.26
C CYS A 205 0.53 10.21 1.22
N LEU A 206 1.60 10.83 1.71
CA LEU A 206 1.69 11.29 3.10
C LEU A 206 1.43 12.80 3.26
N ALA A 207 1.38 13.55 2.16
CA ALA A 207 1.08 14.97 2.18
C ALA A 207 -0.39 15.22 2.57
N SER A 208 -0.59 16.24 3.41
CA SER A 208 -1.92 16.68 3.86
C SER A 208 -2.56 17.72 2.93
N ASP A 209 -1.75 18.57 2.33
CA ASP A 209 -2.16 19.64 1.41
C ASP A 209 -1.00 20.05 0.48
N LEU A 210 -1.23 21.01 -0.41
CA LEU A 210 -0.21 21.50 -1.36
C LEU A 210 0.99 22.14 -0.67
N LYS A 211 0.79 22.78 0.48
CA LYS A 211 1.89 23.39 1.24
C LYS A 211 2.78 22.33 1.85
N ASP A 212 2.20 21.33 2.50
CA ASP A 212 2.94 20.19 3.06
C ASP A 212 3.61 19.39 1.95
N LEU A 213 2.92 19.19 0.79
CA LEU A 213 3.52 18.55 -0.39
C LEU A 213 4.80 19.26 -0.82
N LYS A 214 4.77 20.59 -0.98
CA LYS A 214 5.93 21.38 -1.38
C LYS A 214 7.08 21.30 -0.37
N GLU A 215 6.75 21.38 0.93
CA GLU A 215 7.74 21.25 2.00
C GLU A 215 8.40 19.87 2.01
N ARG A 216 7.62 18.81 1.82
CA ARG A 216 8.12 17.43 1.72
C ARG A 216 9.01 17.24 0.50
N LEU A 217 8.57 17.68 -0.68
CA LEU A 217 9.37 17.62 -1.91
C LEU A 217 10.71 18.32 -1.73
N GLY A 218 10.72 19.50 -1.09
CA GLY A 218 11.95 20.25 -0.84
C GLY A 218 12.95 19.55 0.08
N ARG A 219 12.49 18.65 0.97
CA ARG A 219 13.35 17.91 1.92
C ARG A 219 13.97 16.64 1.34
N MET A 220 13.55 16.17 0.19
CA MET A 220 14.08 14.94 -0.42
C MET A 220 15.60 15.05 -0.63
N VAL A 221 16.33 14.00 -0.23
CA VAL A 221 17.79 13.92 -0.41
C VAL A 221 18.09 13.34 -1.79
N VAL A 222 18.80 14.10 -2.62
CA VAL A 222 19.15 13.70 -4.01
C VAL A 222 20.56 13.11 -4.13
N GLY A 223 21.40 13.37 -3.15
CA GLY A 223 22.79 12.91 -3.11
C GLY A 223 23.56 13.61 -2.00
N TYR A 224 24.87 13.49 -2.04
CA TYR A 224 25.76 14.08 -1.04
C TYR A 224 26.90 14.84 -1.71
N THR A 225 27.41 15.87 -1.02
CA THR A 225 28.61 16.62 -1.44
C THR A 225 29.88 15.79 -1.23
N TYR A 226 31.01 16.28 -1.73
CA TYR A 226 32.33 15.70 -1.44
C TYR A 226 32.64 15.64 0.07
N ASP A 227 32.05 16.54 0.87
CA ASP A 227 32.18 16.60 2.33
C ASP A 227 31.08 15.80 3.07
N ASP A 228 30.38 14.89 2.40
CA ASP A 228 29.32 14.03 2.93
C ASP A 228 28.06 14.76 3.47
N LYS A 229 27.85 16.02 3.09
CA LYS A 229 26.63 16.77 3.43
C LYS A 229 25.49 16.39 2.49
N PRO A 230 24.26 16.18 2.99
CA PRO A 230 23.12 15.90 2.12
C PRO A 230 22.80 17.10 1.23
N VAL A 231 22.47 16.82 -0.02
CA VAL A 231 21.94 17.81 -0.99
C VAL A 231 20.46 17.52 -1.15
N LEU A 232 19.65 18.55 -0.94
CA LEU A 232 18.20 18.46 -0.95
C LEU A 232 17.61 18.96 -2.29
N ALA A 233 16.41 18.53 -2.61
CA ALA A 233 15.69 19.01 -3.79
C ALA A 233 15.51 20.55 -3.78
N ARG A 234 15.33 21.16 -2.58
CA ARG A 234 15.26 22.61 -2.42
C ARG A 234 16.57 23.34 -2.76
N ASP A 235 17.70 22.70 -2.57
CA ASP A 235 19.00 23.29 -2.93
C ASP A 235 19.13 23.44 -4.45
N LEU A 236 18.42 22.58 -5.20
CA LEU A 236 18.26 22.66 -6.65
C LEU A 236 17.07 23.55 -7.06
N LYS A 237 16.30 24.08 -6.12
CA LYS A 237 15.08 24.88 -6.34
C LYS A 237 14.01 24.14 -7.17
N ALA A 238 13.91 22.83 -7.01
CA ALA A 238 13.04 21.97 -7.82
C ALA A 238 11.62 21.84 -7.25
N GLU A 239 11.43 22.07 -5.94
CA GLU A 239 10.18 21.78 -5.23
C GLU A 239 8.97 22.55 -5.78
N GLY A 240 9.18 23.77 -6.26
CA GLY A 240 8.10 24.56 -6.84
C GLY A 240 7.55 23.98 -8.14
N ALA A 241 8.44 23.65 -9.08
CA ALA A 241 8.06 23.05 -10.35
C ALA A 241 7.47 21.65 -10.19
N MET A 242 8.02 20.85 -9.26
CA MET A 242 7.47 19.53 -8.91
C MET A 242 6.07 19.65 -8.33
N THR A 243 5.82 20.60 -7.42
CA THR A 243 4.49 20.87 -6.86
C THR A 243 3.50 21.27 -7.96
N ALA A 244 3.92 22.09 -8.93
CA ALA A 244 3.08 22.48 -10.05
C ALA A 244 2.66 21.26 -10.90
N LEU A 245 3.55 20.30 -11.13
CA LEU A 245 3.22 19.04 -11.81
C LEU A 245 2.24 18.17 -11.01
N LEU A 246 2.30 18.23 -9.68
CA LEU A 246 1.53 17.38 -8.77
C LEU A 246 0.26 18.04 -8.22
N LYS A 247 -0.05 19.29 -8.60
CA LYS A 247 -1.15 20.07 -8.00
C LYS A 247 -2.53 19.41 -8.13
N ASP A 248 -2.77 18.69 -9.21
CA ASP A 248 -4.02 17.97 -9.43
C ASP A 248 -3.92 16.50 -8.98
N ALA A 249 -2.72 15.93 -9.01
CA ALA A 249 -2.47 14.59 -8.54
C ALA A 249 -2.67 14.41 -7.03
N ILE A 250 -2.63 15.47 -6.22
CA ILE A 250 -2.88 15.39 -4.77
C ILE A 250 -4.37 15.21 -4.43
N LYS A 251 -5.27 15.50 -5.37
CA LYS A 251 -6.72 15.37 -5.21
C LYS A 251 -7.15 13.91 -5.37
N PRO A 252 -7.90 13.33 -4.41
CA PRO A 252 -8.39 11.96 -4.53
C PRO A 252 -9.36 11.76 -5.69
N ASN A 253 -9.32 10.58 -6.29
CA ASN A 253 -10.20 10.21 -7.40
C ASN A 253 -11.46 9.51 -6.86
N LEU A 254 -12.63 10.08 -7.14
CA LEU A 254 -13.93 9.53 -6.82
C LEU A 254 -14.41 8.62 -7.95
N VAL A 255 -14.81 7.42 -7.60
CA VAL A 255 -15.44 6.39 -8.45
C VAL A 255 -16.50 5.63 -7.64
N GLN A 256 -16.94 4.48 -8.09
CA GLN A 256 -17.98 3.68 -7.45
C GLN A 256 -17.65 2.19 -7.46
N THR A 257 -18.25 1.43 -6.54
CA THR A 257 -18.30 -0.03 -6.65
C THR A 257 -19.39 -0.48 -7.64
N LEU A 258 -19.46 -1.78 -7.95
CA LEU A 258 -20.56 -2.34 -8.74
C LEU A 258 -21.94 -2.07 -8.11
N GLU A 259 -22.02 -1.96 -6.79
CA GLU A 259 -23.23 -1.66 -6.03
C GLU A 259 -23.40 -0.16 -5.72
N HIS A 260 -22.60 0.67 -6.40
CA HIS A 260 -22.65 2.13 -6.30
C HIS A 260 -22.28 2.72 -4.92
N THR A 261 -21.49 2.01 -4.12
CA THR A 261 -20.83 2.59 -2.94
C THR A 261 -19.73 3.55 -3.41
N PRO A 262 -19.66 4.78 -2.88
CA PRO A 262 -18.61 5.72 -3.23
C PRO A 262 -17.22 5.17 -2.87
N ALA A 263 -16.27 5.28 -3.80
CA ALA A 263 -14.90 4.82 -3.61
C ALA A 263 -13.89 5.90 -4.00
N LEU A 264 -12.89 6.12 -3.16
CA LEU A 264 -11.74 6.98 -3.41
C LEU A 264 -10.54 6.11 -3.76
N ILE A 265 -10.03 6.25 -4.97
CA ILE A 265 -8.83 5.55 -5.43
C ILE A 265 -7.71 6.56 -5.57
N HIS A 266 -6.64 6.43 -4.76
CA HIS A 266 -5.60 7.45 -4.77
C HIS A 266 -4.26 6.97 -4.24
N GLY A 267 -3.19 7.16 -5.03
CA GLY A 267 -1.83 6.74 -4.72
C GLY A 267 -1.64 5.24 -4.64
N GLY A 268 -0.42 4.76 -4.77
CA GLY A 268 -0.14 3.33 -4.84
C GLY A 268 1.26 2.91 -4.38
N PRO A 269 1.78 3.41 -3.22
CA PRO A 269 3.13 3.09 -2.78
C PRO A 269 3.24 1.59 -2.46
N PHE A 270 4.38 0.97 -2.83
CA PHE A 270 4.65 -0.44 -2.52
C PHE A 270 4.83 -0.65 -1.01
N ALA A 271 4.20 -1.69 -0.46
CA ALA A 271 4.23 -2.00 0.96
C ALA A 271 5.53 -2.66 1.44
N ASN A 272 6.37 -3.15 0.55
CA ASN A 272 7.66 -3.76 0.89
C ASN A 272 8.83 -2.76 0.94
N ILE A 273 8.62 -1.50 0.52
CA ILE A 273 9.65 -0.46 0.52
C ILE A 273 9.14 0.92 0.95
N ALA A 274 7.83 1.13 0.95
CA ALA A 274 7.15 2.33 1.42
C ALA A 274 6.00 1.94 2.35
N HIS A 275 5.14 2.89 2.72
CA HIS A 275 4.09 2.64 3.71
C HIS A 275 2.89 1.81 3.19
N GLY A 276 2.79 1.54 1.89
CA GLY A 276 1.94 0.49 1.32
C GLY A 276 0.44 0.65 1.45
N CYS A 277 -0.06 1.87 1.58
CA CYS A 277 -1.48 2.18 1.68
C CYS A 277 -1.83 3.44 0.86
N ASN A 278 -3.11 3.67 0.62
CA ASN A 278 -3.57 4.85 -0.10
C ASN A 278 -3.17 6.16 0.63
N SER A 279 -3.41 7.30 -0.02
CA SER A 279 -3.00 8.60 0.50
C SER A 279 -3.71 8.99 1.81
N VAL A 280 -3.05 9.87 2.56
CA VAL A 280 -3.65 10.57 3.71
C VAL A 280 -4.84 11.40 3.22
N SER A 281 -4.69 12.13 2.11
CA SER A 281 -5.77 12.95 1.56
C SER A 281 -7.02 12.16 1.23
N ALA A 282 -6.92 10.95 0.65
CA ALA A 282 -8.09 10.11 0.37
C ALA A 282 -8.76 9.59 1.65
N THR A 283 -7.98 9.11 2.62
CA THR A 283 -8.54 8.62 3.89
C THR A 283 -9.15 9.76 4.71
N ASP A 284 -8.51 10.92 4.75
CA ASP A 284 -9.02 12.12 5.43
C ASP A 284 -10.33 12.61 4.80
N THR A 285 -10.37 12.69 3.47
CA THR A 285 -11.58 13.04 2.72
C THR A 285 -12.71 12.04 3.01
N ALA A 286 -12.42 10.75 2.98
CA ALA A 286 -13.40 9.71 3.29
C ALA A 286 -13.97 9.86 4.72
N LEU A 287 -13.12 10.13 5.73
CA LEU A 287 -13.52 10.33 7.12
C LEU A 287 -14.36 11.59 7.34
N LYS A 288 -14.20 12.61 6.48
CA LYS A 288 -15.02 13.83 6.49
C LYS A 288 -16.39 13.63 5.85
N LEU A 289 -16.47 12.79 4.83
CA LEU A 289 -17.66 12.62 3.99
C LEU A 289 -18.56 11.46 4.42
N GLY A 290 -17.98 10.33 4.86
CA GLY A 290 -18.69 9.14 5.27
C GLY A 290 -18.84 9.01 6.79
N ASP A 291 -19.77 8.16 7.23
CA ASP A 291 -19.88 7.75 8.63
C ASP A 291 -19.02 6.50 8.92
N TYR A 292 -18.75 5.71 7.87
CA TYR A 292 -17.86 4.56 7.91
C TYR A 292 -16.89 4.61 6.73
N VAL A 293 -15.62 4.35 7.00
CA VAL A 293 -14.57 4.32 6.00
C VAL A 293 -13.88 2.97 6.03
N VAL A 294 -13.91 2.25 4.91
CA VAL A 294 -13.17 1.01 4.72
C VAL A 294 -11.92 1.32 3.92
N THR A 295 -10.76 0.98 4.45
CA THR A 295 -9.47 1.13 3.76
C THR A 295 -8.63 -0.12 3.91
N GLU A 296 -7.58 -0.27 3.10
CA GLU A 296 -6.70 -1.42 3.17
C GLU A 296 -5.22 -1.05 3.28
N ALA A 297 -4.43 -1.99 3.82
CA ALA A 297 -2.98 -1.94 3.79
C ALA A 297 -2.41 -3.10 2.97
N GLY A 298 -1.32 -2.86 2.23
CA GLY A 298 -0.72 -3.85 1.32
C GLY A 298 -0.09 -5.03 2.04
N PHE A 299 -0.10 -6.21 1.43
CA PHE A 299 0.45 -7.46 1.94
C PHE A 299 -0.16 -7.90 3.29
N GLY A 300 0.61 -8.56 4.15
CA GLY A 300 0.18 -9.01 5.46
C GLY A 300 0.21 -7.90 6.52
N ALA A 301 -0.43 -8.18 7.66
CA ALA A 301 -0.51 -7.22 8.75
C ALA A 301 0.86 -6.88 9.37
N ASP A 302 1.82 -7.78 9.25
CA ASP A 302 3.20 -7.58 9.68
C ASP A 302 3.98 -6.53 8.86
N LEU A 303 3.55 -6.27 7.62
CA LEU A 303 4.14 -5.26 6.75
C LEU A 303 3.22 -4.06 6.51
N GLY A 304 2.05 -4.31 5.92
CA GLY A 304 1.16 -3.23 5.51
C GLY A 304 0.46 -2.57 6.67
N ALA A 305 -0.18 -3.35 7.57
CA ALA A 305 -0.86 -2.77 8.72
C ALA A 305 0.13 -2.13 9.70
N GLU A 306 1.29 -2.74 9.93
CA GLU A 306 2.36 -2.12 10.75
C GLU A 306 2.67 -0.71 10.25
N LYS A 307 2.95 -0.53 8.94
CA LYS A 307 3.27 0.77 8.37
C LYS A 307 2.08 1.73 8.29
N PHE A 308 0.88 1.19 8.09
CA PHE A 308 -0.34 1.99 8.19
C PHE A 308 -0.47 2.61 9.58
N LEU A 309 -0.24 1.81 10.63
CA LEU A 309 -0.36 2.24 12.02
C LEU A 309 0.83 3.11 12.44
N ASP A 310 2.07 2.63 12.31
CA ASP A 310 3.25 3.31 12.82
C ASP A 310 3.76 4.46 11.95
N ILE A 311 3.34 4.55 10.67
CA ILE A 311 3.72 5.65 9.78
C ILE A 311 2.51 6.53 9.45
N LYS A 312 1.51 6.00 8.73
CA LYS A 312 0.39 6.80 8.22
C LYS A 312 -0.50 7.36 9.33
N CYS A 313 -0.94 6.51 10.26
CA CYS A 313 -1.76 6.94 11.39
C CYS A 313 -1.02 7.96 12.26
N ARG A 314 0.27 7.75 12.47
CA ARG A 314 1.13 8.66 13.24
C ARG A 314 1.21 10.06 12.62
N TYR A 315 1.43 10.15 11.30
CA TYR A 315 1.49 11.44 10.60
C TYR A 315 0.14 12.13 10.45
N ALA A 316 -0.92 11.37 10.21
CA ALA A 316 -2.23 11.92 9.92
C ALA A 316 -3.12 12.09 11.16
N GLY A 317 -2.69 11.56 12.33
CA GLY A 317 -3.51 11.51 13.54
C GLY A 317 -4.75 10.63 13.35
N PHE A 318 -4.64 9.54 12.60
CA PHE A 318 -5.72 8.57 12.46
C PHE A 318 -5.69 7.56 13.60
N ASN A 319 -6.89 7.11 14.00
CA ASN A 319 -7.09 6.03 14.94
C ASN A 319 -8.11 5.06 14.34
N PRO A 320 -7.72 3.86 13.89
CA PRO A 320 -8.68 2.88 13.38
C PRO A 320 -9.64 2.44 14.49
N ASP A 321 -10.93 2.32 14.14
CA ASP A 321 -11.97 1.85 15.07
C ASP A 321 -12.07 0.32 15.10
N ALA A 322 -11.71 -0.34 14.01
CA ALA A 322 -11.62 -1.81 13.91
C ALA A 322 -10.63 -2.25 12.85
N VAL A 323 -10.13 -3.47 12.98
CA VAL A 323 -9.25 -4.12 12.00
C VAL A 323 -9.87 -5.44 11.55
N VAL A 324 -9.96 -5.63 10.23
CA VAL A 324 -10.36 -6.90 9.62
C VAL A 324 -9.13 -7.62 9.10
N ILE A 325 -8.88 -8.84 9.59
CA ILE A 325 -7.77 -9.69 9.18
C ILE A 325 -8.30 -10.74 8.20
N VAL A 326 -8.00 -10.60 6.93
CA VAL A 326 -8.43 -11.54 5.90
C VAL A 326 -7.52 -12.76 5.88
N ALA A 327 -8.12 -13.93 5.84
CA ALA A 327 -7.44 -15.20 5.64
C ALA A 327 -8.25 -16.10 4.69
N THR A 328 -7.60 -17.13 4.16
CA THR A 328 -8.25 -18.23 3.44
C THR A 328 -7.79 -19.55 4.01
N VAL A 329 -8.66 -20.56 3.99
CA VAL A 329 -8.29 -21.92 4.37
C VAL A 329 -7.07 -22.40 3.58
N ARG A 330 -7.05 -22.12 2.27
CA ARG A 330 -5.93 -22.48 1.38
C ARG A 330 -4.61 -21.82 1.78
N ALA A 331 -4.63 -20.53 2.11
CA ALA A 331 -3.42 -19.83 2.54
C ALA A 331 -2.90 -20.38 3.87
N LEU A 332 -3.77 -20.67 4.82
CA LEU A 332 -3.39 -21.29 6.10
C LEU A 332 -2.81 -22.69 5.89
N LYS A 333 -3.42 -23.54 5.06
CA LYS A 333 -2.85 -24.86 4.69
C LYS A 333 -1.47 -24.72 4.03
N HIS A 334 -1.28 -23.72 3.16
CA HIS A 334 0.03 -23.44 2.56
C HIS A 334 1.07 -23.07 3.62
N HIS A 335 0.73 -22.20 4.57
CA HIS A 335 1.59 -21.87 5.71
C HIS A 335 1.90 -23.06 6.60
N GLY A 336 1.03 -24.06 6.64
CA GLY A 336 1.28 -25.37 7.29
C GLY A 336 2.00 -26.39 6.42
N GLY A 337 2.57 -25.99 5.27
CA GLY A 337 3.39 -26.84 4.42
C GLY A 337 2.63 -27.64 3.36
N CYS A 338 1.32 -27.42 3.17
CA CYS A 338 0.56 -28.08 2.12
C CYS A 338 1.01 -27.60 0.73
N VAL A 339 1.26 -28.53 -0.18
CA VAL A 339 1.67 -28.21 -1.56
C VAL A 339 0.50 -27.65 -2.37
N LYS A 340 0.81 -26.76 -3.33
CA LYS A 340 -0.19 -26.04 -4.12
C LYS A 340 -1.26 -26.92 -4.77
N ALA A 341 -0.88 -28.12 -5.24
CA ALA A 341 -1.80 -29.06 -5.90
C ALA A 341 -2.90 -29.62 -4.98
N ASP A 342 -2.67 -29.64 -3.67
CA ASP A 342 -3.56 -30.24 -2.68
C ASP A 342 -4.33 -29.22 -1.83
N LEU A 343 -4.16 -27.92 -2.08
CA LEU A 343 -4.81 -26.84 -1.31
C LEU A 343 -6.35 -26.89 -1.35
N ASN A 344 -6.94 -27.46 -2.39
CA ASN A 344 -8.39 -27.57 -2.53
C ASN A 344 -8.97 -28.84 -1.87
N LYS A 345 -8.14 -29.72 -1.27
CA LYS A 345 -8.57 -30.90 -0.54
C LYS A 345 -8.58 -30.59 0.97
N GLU A 346 -9.53 -31.15 1.71
CA GLU A 346 -9.51 -31.08 3.17
C GLU A 346 -8.17 -31.58 3.73
N ASN A 347 -7.55 -30.78 4.59
CA ASN A 347 -6.29 -31.14 5.24
C ASN A 347 -6.18 -30.45 6.61
N LEU A 348 -6.85 -31.02 7.61
CA LEU A 348 -6.84 -30.50 8.98
C LEU A 348 -5.44 -30.43 9.61
N PRO A 349 -4.55 -31.44 9.46
CA PRO A 349 -3.18 -31.35 9.98
C PRO A 349 -2.38 -30.17 9.39
N ALA A 350 -2.46 -29.93 8.09
CA ALA A 350 -1.80 -28.79 7.48
C ALA A 350 -2.42 -27.47 7.92
N LEU A 351 -3.74 -27.41 8.05
CA LEU A 351 -4.43 -26.23 8.57
C LEU A 351 -3.99 -25.94 10.01
N GLU A 352 -3.97 -26.91 10.89
CA GLU A 352 -3.51 -26.77 12.28
C GLU A 352 -2.08 -26.24 12.36
N ALA A 353 -1.17 -26.78 11.54
CA ALA A 353 0.22 -26.31 11.45
C ALA A 353 0.35 -24.87 10.92
N GLY A 354 -0.60 -24.40 10.11
CA GLY A 354 -0.61 -23.05 9.55
C GLY A 354 -1.31 -21.99 10.39
N LEU A 355 -2.20 -22.39 11.30
CA LEU A 355 -2.94 -21.49 12.20
C LEU A 355 -2.06 -20.50 12.99
N PRO A 356 -0.84 -20.87 13.45
CA PRO A 356 0.04 -19.91 14.14
C PRO A 356 0.33 -18.64 13.33
N ASN A 357 0.28 -18.68 11.98
CA ASN A 357 0.40 -17.48 11.16
C ASN A 357 -0.75 -16.49 11.41
N LEU A 358 -1.99 -16.96 11.38
CA LEU A 358 -3.16 -16.14 11.67
C LEU A 358 -3.16 -15.65 13.13
N VAL A 359 -2.88 -16.53 14.08
CA VAL A 359 -2.84 -16.20 15.51
C VAL A 359 -1.84 -15.09 15.80
N ARG A 360 -0.64 -15.13 15.20
CA ARG A 360 0.37 -14.05 15.35
C ARG A 360 -0.17 -12.71 14.85
N HIS A 361 -0.85 -12.67 13.72
CA HIS A 361 -1.46 -11.44 13.21
C HIS A 361 -2.57 -10.93 14.12
N VAL A 362 -3.42 -11.83 14.67
CA VAL A 362 -4.45 -11.48 15.66
C VAL A 362 -3.81 -10.87 16.91
N GLU A 363 -2.77 -11.50 17.46
CA GLU A 363 -2.06 -10.99 18.64
C GLU A 363 -1.40 -9.64 18.37
N ASN A 364 -0.79 -9.44 17.19
CA ASN A 364 -0.21 -8.16 16.83
C ASN A 364 -1.25 -7.04 16.86
N ILE A 365 -2.42 -7.25 16.26
CA ILE A 365 -3.48 -6.25 16.23
C ILE A 365 -4.08 -6.02 17.62
N THR A 366 -4.43 -7.09 18.33
CA THR A 366 -5.18 -6.96 19.60
C THR A 366 -4.30 -6.64 20.81
N LYS A 367 -3.08 -7.21 20.88
CA LYS A 367 -2.21 -7.06 22.05
C LYS A 367 -1.11 -6.00 21.84
N VAL A 368 -0.52 -5.90 20.64
CA VAL A 368 0.54 -4.94 20.39
C VAL A 368 -0.04 -3.57 20.08
N TYR A 369 -1.03 -3.51 19.18
CA TYR A 369 -1.67 -2.24 18.80
C TYR A 369 -2.91 -1.90 19.63
N GLY A 370 -3.50 -2.85 20.36
CA GLY A 370 -4.65 -2.62 21.23
C GLY A 370 -5.95 -2.31 20.48
N LEU A 371 -6.07 -2.77 19.23
CA LEU A 371 -7.21 -2.53 18.36
C LEU A 371 -8.20 -3.71 18.37
N PRO A 372 -9.52 -3.45 18.35
CA PRO A 372 -10.50 -4.49 18.15
C PRO A 372 -10.38 -5.10 16.76
N ALA A 373 -10.51 -6.44 16.67
CA ALA A 373 -10.28 -7.18 15.45
C ALA A 373 -11.38 -8.19 15.13
N VAL A 374 -11.59 -8.40 13.83
CA VAL A 374 -12.43 -9.46 13.26
C VAL A 374 -11.59 -10.24 12.26
N VAL A 375 -11.68 -11.57 12.27
CA VAL A 375 -11.09 -12.39 11.21
C VAL A 375 -12.14 -12.64 10.14
N ALA A 376 -11.83 -12.28 8.89
CA ALA A 376 -12.66 -12.55 7.72
C ALA A 376 -12.09 -13.75 6.96
N ILE A 377 -12.83 -14.83 6.84
CA ILE A 377 -12.47 -15.94 5.96
C ILE A 377 -13.09 -15.68 4.59
N ASN A 378 -12.24 -15.36 3.61
CA ASN A 378 -12.62 -15.32 2.21
C ASN A 378 -12.85 -16.78 1.75
N ARG A 379 -14.12 -17.20 1.76
CA ARG A 379 -14.55 -18.59 1.61
C ARG A 379 -14.51 -19.03 0.16
N PHE A 380 -14.03 -20.26 -0.04
CA PHE A 380 -14.10 -20.99 -1.31
C PHE A 380 -15.02 -22.20 -1.17
N ASP A 381 -15.63 -22.65 -2.29
CA ASP A 381 -16.54 -23.81 -2.33
C ASP A 381 -15.90 -25.11 -1.84
N CYS A 382 -14.57 -25.21 -1.88
CA CYS A 382 -13.81 -26.36 -1.41
C CYS A 382 -13.53 -26.36 0.09
N ASP A 383 -13.83 -25.27 0.82
CA ASP A 383 -13.57 -25.17 2.26
C ASP A 383 -14.62 -25.99 3.03
N THR A 384 -14.15 -26.90 3.89
CA THR A 384 -15.04 -27.78 4.66
C THR A 384 -15.44 -27.13 6.00
N GLU A 385 -16.58 -27.56 6.53
CA GLU A 385 -17.04 -27.05 7.83
C GLU A 385 -16.07 -27.41 8.98
N ALA A 386 -15.40 -28.54 8.89
CA ALA A 386 -14.37 -28.93 9.87
C ALA A 386 -13.17 -27.97 9.86
N GLU A 387 -12.73 -27.54 8.66
CA GLU A 387 -11.66 -26.55 8.51
C GLU A 387 -12.09 -25.17 9.06
N LEU A 388 -13.30 -24.72 8.73
CA LEU A 388 -13.85 -23.46 9.22
C LEU A 388 -14.00 -23.46 10.75
N GLN A 389 -14.50 -24.56 11.33
CA GLN A 389 -14.66 -24.69 12.77
C GLN A 389 -13.31 -24.64 13.51
N MET A 390 -12.28 -25.29 12.97
CA MET A 390 -10.93 -25.24 13.53
C MET A 390 -10.39 -23.81 13.61
N ILE A 391 -10.62 -23.00 12.58
CA ILE A 391 -10.22 -21.58 12.57
C ILE A 391 -11.00 -20.78 13.63
N ARG A 392 -12.33 -20.97 13.72
CA ARG A 392 -13.16 -20.32 14.74
C ARG A 392 -12.68 -20.63 16.16
N GLU A 393 -12.37 -21.88 16.45
CA GLU A 393 -11.85 -22.31 17.74
C GLU A 393 -10.49 -21.70 18.06
N ALA A 394 -9.61 -21.61 17.07
CA ALA A 394 -8.29 -20.99 17.25
C ALA A 394 -8.41 -19.49 17.58
N CYS A 395 -9.22 -18.74 16.84
CA CYS A 395 -9.43 -17.31 17.05
C CYS A 395 -10.21 -17.02 18.35
N GLY A 396 -11.18 -17.86 18.68
CA GLY A 396 -12.00 -17.74 19.90
C GLY A 396 -11.18 -17.78 21.19
N LYS A 397 -10.03 -18.48 21.20
CA LYS A 397 -9.09 -18.47 22.34
C LYS A 397 -8.50 -17.08 22.63
N PHE A 398 -8.55 -16.18 21.66
CA PHE A 398 -8.08 -14.80 21.76
C PHE A 398 -9.23 -13.79 21.85
N GLY A 399 -10.47 -14.26 21.98
CA GLY A 399 -11.66 -13.40 22.02
C GLY A 399 -12.00 -12.75 20.68
N VAL A 400 -11.47 -13.27 19.56
CA VAL A 400 -11.69 -12.72 18.23
C VAL A 400 -12.64 -13.61 17.45
N ASN A 401 -13.71 -13.03 16.93
CA ASN A 401 -14.69 -13.72 16.12
C ASN A 401 -14.24 -13.88 14.67
N VAL A 402 -14.76 -14.94 14.04
CA VAL A 402 -14.53 -15.26 12.63
C VAL A 402 -15.85 -15.11 11.90
N ALA A 403 -15.88 -14.23 10.90
CA ALA A 403 -17.00 -14.06 9.96
C ALA A 403 -16.63 -14.62 8.58
N LEU A 404 -17.59 -15.20 7.90
CA LEU A 404 -17.39 -15.65 6.51
C LEU A 404 -17.60 -14.49 5.54
N SER A 405 -16.80 -14.48 4.48
CA SER A 405 -16.90 -13.53 3.37
C SER A 405 -17.09 -14.29 2.06
N GLU A 406 -18.24 -14.15 1.45
CA GLU A 406 -18.60 -14.74 0.16
C GLU A 406 -18.82 -13.66 -0.91
N VAL A 407 -18.19 -12.50 -0.71
CA VAL A 407 -18.41 -11.28 -1.51
C VAL A 407 -18.01 -11.44 -2.97
N TRP A 408 -17.06 -12.33 -3.28
CA TRP A 408 -16.65 -12.58 -4.65
C TRP A 408 -17.82 -13.06 -5.52
N GLY A 409 -18.63 -13.97 -5.00
CA GLY A 409 -19.78 -14.53 -5.71
C GLY A 409 -21.10 -13.79 -5.50
N LYS A 410 -21.25 -13.08 -4.39
CA LYS A 410 -22.54 -12.52 -3.93
C LYS A 410 -22.53 -11.00 -3.74
N GLY A 411 -21.42 -10.31 -4.06
CA GLY A 411 -21.30 -8.87 -3.80
C GLY A 411 -21.47 -8.53 -2.31
N GLY A 412 -22.01 -7.36 -2.02
CA GLY A 412 -22.23 -6.89 -0.66
C GLY A 412 -23.08 -7.83 0.21
N ALA A 413 -24.07 -8.50 -0.36
CA ALA A 413 -24.89 -9.49 0.37
C ALA A 413 -24.05 -10.64 0.96
N GLY A 414 -22.95 -11.02 0.28
CA GLY A 414 -22.00 -12.03 0.77
C GLY A 414 -21.10 -11.55 1.92
N GLY A 415 -21.13 -10.25 2.24
CA GLY A 415 -20.36 -9.63 3.31
C GLY A 415 -21.19 -9.21 4.53
N GLU A 416 -22.48 -9.49 4.56
CA GLU A 416 -23.38 -8.98 5.60
C GLU A 416 -23.01 -9.48 7.01
N GLU A 417 -22.65 -10.75 7.15
CA GLU A 417 -22.17 -11.33 8.43
C GLU A 417 -20.93 -10.58 8.92
N LEU A 418 -19.95 -10.38 8.05
CA LEU A 418 -18.73 -9.63 8.35
C LEU A 418 -19.03 -8.18 8.74
N ALA A 419 -19.92 -7.51 7.99
CA ALA A 419 -20.29 -6.12 8.28
C ALA A 419 -20.96 -5.97 9.64
N ARG A 420 -21.87 -6.89 10.02
CA ARG A 420 -22.52 -6.89 11.34
C ARG A 420 -21.52 -7.13 12.46
N GLU A 421 -20.58 -8.04 12.27
CA GLU A 421 -19.54 -8.31 13.26
C GLU A 421 -18.57 -7.13 13.43
N VAL A 422 -18.18 -6.47 12.32
CA VAL A 422 -17.35 -5.25 12.38
C VAL A 422 -18.08 -4.14 13.14
N LEU A 423 -19.38 -3.93 12.89
CA LEU A 423 -20.18 -2.96 13.65
C LEU A 423 -20.23 -3.31 15.13
N ARG A 424 -20.45 -4.60 15.47
CA ARG A 424 -20.48 -5.07 16.86
C ARG A 424 -19.17 -4.76 17.60
N VAL A 425 -18.02 -5.14 17.03
CA VAL A 425 -16.73 -4.92 17.71
C VAL A 425 -16.40 -3.45 17.89
N MET A 426 -16.81 -2.58 16.96
CA MET A 426 -16.62 -1.13 17.11
C MET A 426 -17.48 -0.52 18.22
N ASP A 427 -18.63 -1.12 18.54
CA ASP A 427 -19.55 -0.60 19.54
C ASP A 427 -19.30 -1.25 20.93
N GLU A 428 -18.83 -2.49 20.98
CA GLU A 428 -18.75 -3.28 22.22
C GLU A 428 -17.33 -3.51 22.74
N GLU A 429 -16.32 -3.53 21.85
CA GLU A 429 -14.94 -3.84 22.24
C GLU A 429 -14.12 -2.59 22.53
N PRO A 430 -13.20 -2.62 23.50
CA PRO A 430 -12.37 -1.46 23.81
C PRO A 430 -11.35 -1.18 22.70
N ASN A 431 -11.18 0.10 22.38
CA ASN A 431 -10.12 0.57 21.51
C ASN A 431 -9.02 1.24 22.35
N ASN A 432 -7.89 0.57 22.48
CA ASN A 432 -6.72 1.04 23.23
C ASN A 432 -5.53 1.24 22.29
N PHE A 433 -5.77 1.86 21.12
CA PHE A 433 -4.75 2.03 20.09
C PHE A 433 -3.47 2.65 20.63
N ASN A 434 -2.37 1.99 20.34
CA ASN A 434 -1.03 2.48 20.62
C ASN A 434 -0.04 2.05 19.52
N PHE A 435 1.11 2.70 19.47
CA PHE A 435 2.15 2.44 18.47
C PHE A 435 3.10 1.32 18.93
N ALA A 436 3.78 0.68 17.96
CA ALA A 436 4.74 -0.37 18.27
C ALA A 436 6.01 0.17 18.95
N TYR A 437 6.35 1.45 18.75
CA TYR A 437 7.54 2.10 19.32
C TYR A 437 7.35 3.61 19.47
N GLU A 438 8.18 4.22 20.33
CA GLU A 438 8.23 5.67 20.54
C GLU A 438 9.18 6.34 19.52
N LEU A 439 8.83 7.55 19.03
CA LEU A 439 9.65 8.27 18.04
C LEU A 439 10.97 8.78 18.60
N ASP A 440 11.05 9.05 19.90
CA ASP A 440 12.27 9.53 20.54
C ASP A 440 13.29 8.42 20.82
N ALA A 441 12.90 7.15 20.64
CA ALA A 441 13.85 6.03 20.74
C ALA A 441 14.89 6.07 19.60
N PRO A 442 16.12 5.57 19.81
CA PRO A 442 17.11 5.38 18.75
C PRO A 442 16.56 4.54 17.59
N LEU A 443 17.05 4.76 16.37
CA LEU A 443 16.62 4.02 15.19
C LEU A 443 16.78 2.51 15.36
N THR A 444 17.87 2.05 15.99
CA THR A 444 18.10 0.63 16.27
C THR A 444 17.07 0.03 17.20
N GLU A 445 16.63 0.77 18.22
CA GLU A 445 15.59 0.32 19.15
C GLU A 445 14.21 0.25 18.49
N LYS A 446 13.87 1.20 17.60
CA LYS A 446 12.63 1.15 16.80
C LYS A 446 12.60 -0.10 15.90
N ILE A 447 13.72 -0.40 15.23
CA ILE A 447 13.89 -1.58 14.39
C ILE A 447 13.74 -2.86 15.23
N GLU A 448 14.38 -2.91 16.39
CA GLU A 448 14.23 -4.05 17.32
C GLU A 448 12.80 -4.20 17.84
N ALA A 449 12.11 -3.10 18.14
CA ALA A 449 10.72 -3.14 18.58
C ALA A 449 9.81 -3.79 17.52
N VAL A 450 9.92 -3.39 16.26
CA VAL A 450 9.17 -4.01 15.17
C VAL A 450 9.54 -5.49 15.00
N ALA A 451 10.84 -5.81 14.97
CA ALA A 451 11.30 -7.19 14.78
C ALA A 451 10.82 -8.13 15.90
N ARG A 452 10.91 -7.69 17.16
CA ARG A 452 10.50 -8.52 18.32
C ARG A 452 8.99 -8.57 18.49
N ARG A 453 8.34 -7.42 18.50
CA ARG A 453 6.91 -7.32 18.86
C ARG A 453 6.00 -7.77 17.73
N ILE A 454 6.34 -7.43 16.47
CA ILE A 454 5.49 -7.72 15.30
C ILE A 454 5.92 -9.01 14.61
N TYR A 455 7.23 -9.19 14.34
CA TYR A 455 7.70 -10.37 13.62
C TYR A 455 7.93 -11.58 14.52
N GLY A 456 8.11 -11.36 15.84
CA GLY A 456 8.41 -12.44 16.79
C GLY A 456 9.84 -12.95 16.68
N ALA A 457 10.77 -12.13 16.18
CA ALA A 457 12.18 -12.42 16.14
C ALA A 457 12.82 -12.33 17.53
N ASP A 458 13.92 -13.07 17.76
CA ASP A 458 14.70 -13.00 19.01
C ASP A 458 15.52 -11.71 19.10
N GLY A 459 15.70 -10.99 17.99
CA GLY A 459 16.42 -9.73 17.91
C GLY A 459 16.82 -9.39 16.48
N VAL A 460 17.71 -8.41 16.37
CA VAL A 460 18.20 -7.87 15.10
C VAL A 460 19.73 -7.94 15.06
N ASP A 461 20.26 -8.34 13.90
CA ASP A 461 21.68 -8.25 13.58
C ASP A 461 21.88 -7.13 12.57
N PHE A 462 22.77 -6.20 12.87
CA PHE A 462 23.08 -5.09 11.99
C PHE A 462 24.39 -5.34 11.26
N ALA A 463 24.34 -5.41 9.93
CA ALA A 463 25.57 -5.41 9.13
C ALA A 463 26.38 -4.13 9.43
N PRO A 464 27.74 -4.19 9.42
CA PRO A 464 28.57 -3.03 9.78
C PRO A 464 28.23 -1.75 8.99
N ALA A 465 27.94 -1.89 7.70
CA ALA A 465 27.53 -0.76 6.84
C ALA A 465 26.18 -0.18 7.27
N ALA A 466 25.20 -1.02 7.63
CA ALA A 466 23.90 -0.58 8.11
C ALA A 466 23.99 0.13 9.47
N ALA A 467 24.76 -0.41 10.41
CA ALA A 467 24.99 0.21 11.72
C ALA A 467 25.64 1.60 11.59
N LYS A 468 26.65 1.71 10.72
CA LYS A 468 27.29 3.00 10.43
C LYS A 468 26.33 4.01 9.81
N GLU A 469 25.49 3.57 8.86
CA GLU A 469 24.54 4.46 8.21
C GLU A 469 23.41 4.89 9.17
N LEU A 470 22.87 4.00 9.99
CA LEU A 470 21.85 4.36 10.99
C LEU A 470 22.38 5.43 11.95
N LYS A 471 23.61 5.26 12.46
CA LYS A 471 24.25 6.28 13.29
C LYS A 471 24.43 7.60 12.55
N ARG A 472 24.88 7.57 11.29
CA ARG A 472 25.03 8.76 10.46
C ARG A 472 23.69 9.48 10.26
N LEU A 473 22.60 8.75 10.05
CA LEU A 473 21.26 9.32 9.90
C LEU A 473 20.81 9.99 11.22
N GLU A 474 21.10 9.41 12.36
CA GLU A 474 20.84 10.06 13.67
C GLU A 474 21.66 11.35 13.85
N ASP A 475 22.95 11.33 13.50
CA ASP A 475 23.84 12.50 13.57
C ASP A 475 23.37 13.63 12.60
N LEU A 476 22.72 13.29 11.48
CA LEU A 476 22.12 14.22 10.54
C LEU A 476 20.72 14.73 10.96
N GLY A 477 20.22 14.30 12.12
CA GLY A 477 18.93 14.75 12.68
C GLY A 477 17.71 13.92 12.26
N TYR A 478 17.90 12.78 11.60
CA TYR A 478 16.80 11.89 11.17
C TYR A 478 16.40 10.84 12.22
N GLY A 479 17.01 10.87 13.40
CA GLY A 479 16.76 9.88 14.47
C GLY A 479 15.31 9.83 14.97
N LYS A 480 14.55 10.92 14.85
CA LYS A 480 13.13 10.98 15.27
C LYS A 480 12.13 10.51 14.20
N LEU A 481 12.60 10.11 13.03
CA LEU A 481 11.73 9.57 12.00
C LEU A 481 11.27 8.14 12.33
N PRO A 482 10.05 7.73 11.94
CA PRO A 482 9.64 6.33 12.00
C PRO A 482 10.50 5.47 11.07
N VAL A 483 10.52 4.16 11.33
CA VAL A 483 11.21 3.18 10.50
C VAL A 483 10.25 2.49 9.55
N CYS A 484 10.67 2.28 8.31
CA CYS A 484 9.94 1.55 7.29
C CYS A 484 10.72 0.27 6.97
N MET A 485 10.31 -0.84 7.56
CA MET A 485 10.97 -2.14 7.37
C MET A 485 10.69 -2.69 5.97
N ALA A 486 11.74 -2.86 5.19
CA ALA A 486 11.71 -3.42 3.85
C ALA A 486 12.21 -4.87 3.90
N LYS A 487 11.26 -5.83 3.87
CA LYS A 487 11.52 -7.27 3.93
C LYS A 487 10.65 -8.04 2.94
N THR A 488 10.87 -9.34 2.85
CA THR A 488 9.96 -10.24 2.12
C THR A 488 8.54 -10.17 2.70
N GLN A 489 7.54 -10.22 1.85
CA GLN A 489 6.13 -10.25 2.25
C GLN A 489 5.63 -11.65 2.63
N TYR A 490 6.36 -12.70 2.31
CA TYR A 490 5.91 -14.09 2.41
C TYR A 490 6.13 -14.75 3.78
N SER A 491 6.83 -14.08 4.68
CA SER A 491 7.17 -14.60 6.01
C SER A 491 7.25 -13.47 7.02
N PHE A 492 7.04 -13.77 8.29
CA PHE A 492 7.39 -12.86 9.39
C PHE A 492 8.90 -12.59 9.45
N SER A 493 9.73 -13.57 9.04
CA SER A 493 11.18 -13.40 8.99
C SER A 493 11.63 -12.66 7.73
N ASP A 494 12.94 -12.43 7.61
CA ASP A 494 13.62 -11.94 6.40
C ASP A 494 13.93 -13.05 5.38
N ASP A 495 13.57 -14.31 5.69
CA ASP A 495 13.68 -15.48 4.82
C ASP A 495 12.30 -15.92 4.31
N PRO A 496 12.02 -15.81 2.99
CA PRO A 496 10.70 -16.12 2.43
C PRO A 496 10.33 -17.62 2.52
N SER A 497 11.29 -18.50 2.79
CA SER A 497 11.05 -19.95 2.93
C SER A 497 10.51 -20.35 4.30
N LYS A 498 10.61 -19.47 5.30
CA LYS A 498 10.12 -19.72 6.67
C LYS A 498 8.63 -19.40 6.76
N LEU A 499 7.80 -20.39 6.47
CA LEU A 499 6.32 -20.26 6.50
C LEU A 499 5.76 -20.32 7.93
N GLY A 500 4.47 -20.06 8.07
CA GLY A 500 3.76 -20.09 9.36
C GLY A 500 4.14 -18.93 10.28
N ALA A 501 4.43 -19.22 11.53
CA ALA A 501 4.95 -18.27 12.51
C ALA A 501 6.32 -18.74 13.01
N PRO A 502 7.40 -18.46 12.29
CA PRO A 502 8.74 -18.90 12.68
C PRO A 502 9.16 -18.32 14.04
N SER A 503 10.00 -19.05 14.75
CA SER A 503 10.60 -18.68 16.02
C SER A 503 12.09 -19.04 16.05
N GLY A 504 12.85 -18.55 17.02
CA GLY A 504 14.26 -18.86 17.15
C GLY A 504 15.12 -18.25 16.03
N TYR A 505 14.77 -17.07 15.51
CA TYR A 505 15.50 -16.40 14.44
C TYR A 505 15.77 -14.93 14.77
N ARG A 506 16.75 -14.37 14.09
CA ARG A 506 17.09 -12.95 14.14
C ARG A 506 16.94 -12.34 12.75
N VAL A 507 16.47 -11.09 12.69
CA VAL A 507 16.35 -10.33 11.43
C VAL A 507 17.69 -9.67 11.14
N THR A 508 18.17 -9.74 9.89
CA THR A 508 19.41 -9.10 9.48
C THR A 508 19.16 -7.82 8.72
N VAL A 509 19.53 -6.68 9.30
CA VAL A 509 19.52 -5.38 8.62
C VAL A 509 20.79 -5.22 7.79
N ARG A 510 20.63 -5.14 6.47
CA ARG A 510 21.73 -5.06 5.49
C ARG A 510 22.08 -3.62 5.12
N LYS A 511 21.10 -2.77 4.96
CA LYS A 511 21.23 -1.35 4.56
C LYS A 511 20.15 -0.51 5.20
N ALA A 512 20.41 0.78 5.33
CA ALA A 512 19.41 1.80 5.67
C ALA A 512 19.55 2.99 4.72
N LYS A 513 18.45 3.70 4.48
CA LYS A 513 18.45 4.97 3.75
C LYS A 513 17.33 5.86 4.27
N VAL A 514 17.51 7.17 4.22
CA VAL A 514 16.44 8.09 4.55
C VAL A 514 15.59 8.40 3.31
N SER A 515 14.28 8.42 3.49
CA SER A 515 13.29 9.05 2.62
C SER A 515 12.82 10.32 3.33
N ALA A 516 13.64 11.37 3.25
CA ALA A 516 13.48 12.57 4.07
C ALA A 516 12.24 13.40 3.73
N GLY A 517 11.83 13.39 2.48
CA GLY A 517 10.58 14.01 2.03
C GLY A 517 9.36 13.26 2.54
N ALA A 518 9.35 11.95 2.40
CA ALA A 518 8.30 11.09 2.94
C ALA A 518 8.30 11.12 4.48
N GLY A 519 9.48 11.25 5.09
CA GLY A 519 9.65 11.39 6.54
C GLY A 519 9.79 10.04 7.25
N PHE A 520 10.48 9.07 6.67
CA PHE A 520 10.81 7.80 7.33
C PHE A 520 12.20 7.29 6.92
N VAL A 521 12.75 6.38 7.72
CA VAL A 521 13.99 5.67 7.42
C VAL A 521 13.65 4.29 6.88
N VAL A 522 14.05 4.00 5.64
CA VAL A 522 13.88 2.68 5.02
C VAL A 522 14.99 1.75 5.52
N VAL A 523 14.60 0.61 6.06
CA VAL A 523 15.48 -0.40 6.66
C VAL A 523 15.39 -1.68 5.84
N LEU A 524 16.45 -2.02 5.11
CA LEU A 524 16.46 -3.17 4.19
C LEU A 524 17.04 -4.40 4.90
N THR A 525 16.23 -5.44 5.02
CA THR A 525 16.62 -6.74 5.62
C THR A 525 17.03 -7.78 4.57
N GLY A 526 16.74 -7.52 3.30
CA GLY A 526 17.05 -8.37 2.16
C GLY A 526 17.27 -7.56 0.89
N GLU A 527 17.36 -8.24 -0.24
CA GLU A 527 17.31 -7.60 -1.55
C GLU A 527 15.86 -7.25 -1.88
N VAL A 528 15.50 -5.98 -1.71
CA VAL A 528 14.20 -5.46 -2.10
C VAL A 528 14.32 -4.81 -3.47
N MET A 529 13.60 -5.34 -4.44
CA MET A 529 13.61 -4.82 -5.80
C MET A 529 12.71 -3.59 -5.94
N THR A 530 13.32 -2.47 -6.32
CA THR A 530 12.62 -1.23 -6.67
C THR A 530 12.28 -1.12 -8.15
N MET A 531 12.77 -2.07 -8.97
CA MET A 531 12.41 -2.23 -10.38
C MET A 531 12.15 -3.72 -10.65
N PRO A 532 10.88 -4.18 -10.59
CA PRO A 532 10.51 -5.54 -10.95
C PRO A 532 10.83 -5.86 -12.41
N GLY A 533 10.97 -7.13 -12.74
CA GLY A 533 11.04 -7.59 -14.13
C GLY A 533 9.74 -8.26 -14.56
N LEU A 534 9.46 -8.26 -15.86
CA LEU A 534 8.38 -9.06 -16.40
C LEU A 534 8.64 -10.56 -16.13
N PRO A 535 7.61 -11.37 -15.83
CA PRO A 535 7.73 -12.82 -15.68
C PRO A 535 7.99 -13.49 -17.04
N LYS A 536 8.18 -14.83 -17.02
CA LYS A 536 8.40 -15.61 -18.25
C LYS A 536 7.22 -15.49 -19.24
N VAL A 537 6.00 -15.44 -18.72
CA VAL A 537 4.77 -15.20 -19.47
C VAL A 537 4.08 -14.03 -18.81
N PRO A 538 4.24 -12.81 -19.31
CA PRO A 538 3.61 -11.63 -18.74
C PRO A 538 2.12 -11.57 -19.12
N ALA A 539 1.31 -10.94 -18.24
CA ALA A 539 -0.10 -10.70 -18.52
C ALA A 539 -0.33 -9.92 -19.82
N ALA A 540 0.64 -9.09 -20.21
CA ALA A 540 0.64 -8.35 -21.47
C ALA A 540 0.44 -9.21 -22.72
N GLU A 541 0.78 -10.51 -22.70
CA GLU A 541 0.57 -11.42 -23.82
C GLU A 541 -0.92 -11.77 -24.05
N SER A 542 -1.77 -11.57 -23.03
CA SER A 542 -3.19 -11.88 -23.05
C SER A 542 -4.10 -10.65 -23.13
N ILE A 543 -3.53 -9.47 -22.85
CA ILE A 543 -4.30 -8.21 -22.89
C ILE A 543 -4.36 -7.73 -24.34
N ASP A 544 -5.57 -7.45 -24.82
CA ASP A 544 -5.82 -6.99 -26.20
C ASP A 544 -7.02 -6.05 -26.25
N VAL A 545 -7.27 -5.47 -27.41
CA VAL A 545 -8.43 -4.62 -27.72
C VAL A 545 -9.16 -5.20 -28.93
N ASP A 546 -10.46 -5.47 -28.79
CA ASP A 546 -11.27 -5.94 -29.89
C ASP A 546 -11.56 -4.82 -30.92
N GLU A 547 -12.20 -5.17 -32.05
CA GLU A 547 -12.53 -4.26 -33.13
C GLU A 547 -13.49 -3.11 -32.74
N ASN A 548 -14.16 -3.24 -31.60
CA ASN A 548 -15.07 -2.23 -31.03
C ASN A 548 -14.39 -1.34 -29.98
N GLY A 549 -13.07 -1.52 -29.76
CA GLY A 549 -12.33 -0.81 -28.74
C GLY A 549 -12.49 -1.33 -27.32
N LYS A 550 -13.06 -2.54 -27.17
CA LYS A 550 -13.27 -3.18 -25.87
C LYS A 550 -12.02 -3.94 -25.44
N ILE A 551 -11.58 -3.71 -24.21
CA ILE A 551 -10.43 -4.41 -23.63
C ILE A 551 -10.80 -5.86 -23.32
N VAL A 552 -9.91 -6.79 -23.66
CA VAL A 552 -10.01 -8.22 -23.34
C VAL A 552 -8.73 -8.68 -22.64
N GLY A 553 -8.83 -9.75 -21.85
CA GLY A 553 -7.67 -10.34 -21.16
C GLY A 553 -7.12 -9.52 -19.99
N LEU A 554 -7.80 -8.47 -19.58
CA LEU A 554 -7.44 -7.69 -18.39
C LEU A 554 -8.08 -8.32 -17.13
N PHE A 555 -7.72 -9.58 -16.80
CA PHE A 555 -8.19 -10.40 -15.65
C PHE A 555 -9.61 -10.93 -15.71
#